data_772b62210ad6d35978596982ac132996
#
_entry.id   772b62210ad6d35978596982ac132996
#
_cell.length_a   1.000
_cell.length_b   1.000
_cell.length_c   1.000
_cell.angle_alpha   90.00
_cell.angle_beta   90.00
_cell.angle_gamma   90.00
#
_symmetry.space_group_name_H-M   'P 1'
#
loop_
_entity.id
_entity.type
_entity.pdbx_description
1 polymer ?
#
loop_
_entity_poly.entity_id
_entity_poly.type
_entity_poly.pdbx_seq_one_letter_code
_entity_poly.pdbx_strand_id
1 'polypeptide(L)'
;SAQALGRVDPVTRALIPALHPSTTFQRDADGSYSSGRAYSRPHNPTYDEAEDLLAALEGGHDCLLFSSGMAAANAVFQALLPGDHVVAPKMMYWALRKWLVDFAIPWGLRVDFADIQDLGTLEAAMRPGRTKLVWLETPANPMWTITDIRAAADIAHGAGARLAVDSTIATPVLTRPITLGADLVVH
;
A
#
# COMPACT_ATOMS: atom_id res chain seq x y z
N SER A 1 8.97 1.39 -16.19
CA SER A 1 8.97 1.23 -17.61
C SER A 1 7.55 1.06 -18.15
N ALA A 2 7.18 1.96 -19.09
CA ALA A 2 5.81 2.01 -19.64
C ALA A 2 5.44 0.81 -20.54
N GLN A 3 6.31 -0.17 -20.69
CA GLN A 3 6.13 -1.31 -21.57
C GLN A 3 6.30 -2.63 -20.81
N ALA A 4 5.47 -2.86 -19.79
CA ALA A 4 5.38 -4.13 -19.05
C ALA A 4 6.75 -4.77 -18.76
N LEU A 5 7.70 -3.97 -18.23
CA LEU A 5 9.08 -4.39 -17.95
C LEU A 5 9.86 -4.88 -19.20
N GLY A 6 9.42 -4.50 -20.40
CA GLY A 6 10.02 -4.97 -21.66
C GLY A 6 9.61 -6.39 -22.05
N ARG A 7 8.61 -6.95 -21.41
CA ARG A 7 8.06 -8.26 -21.76
C ARG A 7 7.42 -8.20 -23.16
N VAL A 8 7.60 -9.26 -23.92
CA VAL A 8 6.99 -9.45 -25.25
C VAL A 8 6.20 -10.74 -25.20
N ASP A 9 4.95 -10.72 -25.65
CA ASP A 9 4.13 -11.92 -25.71
C ASP A 9 4.85 -13.00 -26.54
N PRO A 10 5.08 -14.21 -26.00
CA PRO A 10 5.90 -15.22 -26.67
C PRO A 10 5.20 -15.82 -27.89
N VAL A 11 3.87 -15.77 -27.98
CA VAL A 11 3.09 -16.36 -29.07
C VAL A 11 2.82 -15.35 -30.17
N THR A 12 2.27 -14.19 -29.81
CA THR A 12 1.87 -13.16 -30.79
C THR A 12 2.97 -12.16 -31.10
N ARG A 13 4.03 -12.11 -30.27
CA ARG A 13 5.10 -11.10 -30.33
C ARG A 13 4.58 -9.66 -30.06
N ALA A 14 3.42 -9.52 -29.47
CA ALA A 14 2.86 -8.23 -29.11
C ALA A 14 3.72 -7.56 -28.02
N LEU A 15 3.86 -6.24 -28.12
CA LEU A 15 4.60 -5.40 -27.16
C LEU A 15 3.72 -4.92 -26.01
N ILE A 16 2.40 -4.97 -26.18
CA ILE A 16 1.40 -4.55 -25.20
C ILE A 16 0.74 -5.79 -24.65
N PRO A 17 0.58 -5.92 -23.31
CA PRO A 17 -0.13 -7.02 -22.70
C PRO A 17 -1.54 -7.19 -23.22
N ALA A 18 -2.00 -8.41 -23.37
CA ALA A 18 -3.36 -8.70 -23.81
C ALA A 18 -4.38 -8.39 -22.72
N LEU A 19 -5.58 -7.96 -23.14
CA LEU A 19 -6.74 -7.87 -22.24
C LEU A 19 -7.43 -9.25 -22.17
N HIS A 20 -7.62 -9.75 -20.97
CA HIS A 20 -8.26 -11.03 -20.71
C HIS A 20 -9.65 -10.84 -20.10
N PRO A 21 -10.73 -10.81 -20.90
CA PRO A 21 -12.10 -10.58 -20.40
C PRO A 21 -12.71 -11.84 -19.75
N SER A 22 -11.97 -12.94 -19.66
CA SER A 22 -12.46 -14.18 -19.05
C SER A 22 -12.77 -13.98 -17.57
N THR A 23 -13.96 -14.40 -17.14
CA THR A 23 -14.38 -14.36 -15.72
C THR A 23 -14.00 -15.63 -14.97
N THR A 24 -13.86 -16.75 -15.68
CA THR A 24 -13.51 -18.05 -15.12
C THR A 24 -12.44 -18.71 -15.97
N PHE A 25 -11.67 -19.61 -15.36
CA PHE A 25 -10.60 -20.34 -16.01
C PHE A 25 -10.92 -21.83 -16.00
N GLN A 26 -10.35 -22.57 -16.97
CA GLN A 26 -10.58 -23.99 -17.10
C GLN A 26 -10.03 -24.75 -15.88
N ARG A 27 -10.86 -25.62 -15.35
CA ARG A 27 -10.47 -26.57 -14.32
C ARG A 27 -9.88 -27.82 -14.96
N ASP A 28 -8.81 -28.32 -14.40
CA ASP A 28 -8.16 -29.54 -14.87
C ASP A 28 -8.99 -30.79 -14.53
N ALA A 29 -8.71 -31.90 -15.21
CA ALA A 29 -9.46 -33.16 -15.04
C ALA A 29 -9.37 -33.75 -13.62
N ASP A 30 -8.29 -33.45 -12.89
CA ASP A 30 -8.08 -33.84 -11.49
C ASP A 30 -8.77 -32.88 -10.48
N GLY A 31 -9.45 -31.87 -10.98
CA GLY A 31 -10.12 -30.86 -10.17
C GLY A 31 -9.26 -29.70 -9.71
N SER A 32 -8.00 -29.64 -10.08
CA SER A 32 -7.08 -28.53 -9.80
C SER A 32 -7.22 -27.39 -10.82
N TYR A 33 -6.41 -26.35 -10.65
CA TYR A 33 -6.23 -25.26 -11.58
C TYR A 33 -4.72 -25.05 -11.81
N SER A 34 -4.15 -25.77 -12.77
CA SER A 34 -2.71 -25.72 -13.09
C SER A 34 -2.25 -24.33 -13.53
N SER A 35 -3.18 -23.49 -14.02
CA SER A 35 -2.90 -22.09 -14.33
C SER A 35 -2.73 -21.22 -13.10
N GLY A 36 -3.05 -21.70 -11.90
CA GLY A 36 -3.13 -20.92 -10.67
C GLY A 36 -4.35 -19.99 -10.58
N ARG A 37 -5.22 -19.98 -11.60
CA ARG A 37 -6.37 -19.07 -11.73
C ARG A 37 -7.67 -19.86 -11.82
N ALA A 38 -8.62 -19.53 -10.94
CA ALA A 38 -9.97 -20.12 -10.93
C ALA A 38 -11.02 -19.09 -11.38
N TYR A 39 -10.88 -17.85 -10.90
CA TYR A 39 -11.85 -16.79 -11.13
C TYR A 39 -11.16 -15.42 -11.19
N SER A 40 -11.65 -14.54 -12.07
CA SER A 40 -10.98 -13.29 -12.41
C SER A 40 -10.98 -12.21 -11.32
N ARG A 41 -11.77 -12.34 -10.26
CA ARG A 41 -11.81 -11.34 -9.18
C ARG A 41 -10.51 -11.29 -8.38
N PRO A 42 -9.96 -12.43 -7.90
CA PRO A 42 -8.69 -12.44 -7.20
C PRO A 42 -7.45 -12.48 -8.11
N HIS A 43 -7.60 -13.00 -9.36
CA HIS A 43 -6.45 -13.21 -10.25
C HIS A 43 -6.86 -13.10 -11.72
N ASN A 44 -6.32 -12.12 -12.42
CA ASN A 44 -6.55 -11.95 -13.85
C ASN A 44 -5.27 -11.42 -14.54
N PRO A 45 -4.80 -12.07 -15.61
CA PRO A 45 -3.57 -11.61 -16.29
C PRO A 45 -3.58 -10.14 -16.70
N THR A 46 -4.76 -9.55 -16.89
CA THR A 46 -4.87 -8.14 -17.29
C THR A 46 -4.31 -7.20 -16.23
N TYR A 47 -4.62 -7.41 -14.96
CA TYR A 47 -4.12 -6.55 -13.89
C TYR A 47 -2.88 -7.11 -13.19
N ASP A 48 -2.63 -8.42 -13.25
CA ASP A 48 -1.40 -9.05 -12.74
C ASP A 48 -0.15 -8.35 -13.34
N GLU A 49 -0.18 -8.01 -14.64
CA GLU A 49 0.91 -7.28 -15.30
C GLU A 49 1.13 -5.86 -14.74
N ALA A 50 0.06 -5.18 -14.36
CA ALA A 50 0.16 -3.86 -13.75
C ALA A 50 0.67 -3.94 -12.32
N GLU A 51 0.24 -4.94 -11.56
CA GLU A 51 0.71 -5.23 -10.20
C GLU A 51 2.21 -5.57 -10.21
N ASP A 52 2.65 -6.48 -11.08
CA ASP A 52 4.06 -6.82 -11.27
C ASP A 52 4.91 -5.59 -11.61
N LEU A 53 4.41 -4.72 -12.51
CA LEU A 53 5.12 -3.51 -12.92
C LEU A 53 5.27 -2.52 -11.75
N LEU A 54 4.20 -2.29 -11.00
CA LEU A 54 4.21 -1.37 -9.86
C LEU A 54 5.11 -1.91 -8.74
N ALA A 55 5.02 -3.20 -8.43
CA ALA A 55 5.92 -3.84 -7.48
C ALA A 55 7.40 -3.64 -7.86
N ALA A 56 7.73 -3.86 -9.15
CA ALA A 56 9.09 -3.67 -9.63
C ALA A 56 9.55 -2.19 -9.59
N LEU A 57 8.66 -1.24 -9.88
CA LEU A 57 8.97 0.20 -9.84
C LEU A 57 9.25 0.65 -8.40
N GLU A 58 8.48 0.18 -7.43
CA GLU A 58 8.67 0.49 -6.02
C GLU A 58 9.84 -0.29 -5.38
N GLY A 59 10.29 -1.38 -6.00
CA GLY A 59 11.22 -2.32 -5.38
C GLY A 59 10.55 -3.18 -4.31
N GLY A 60 9.22 -3.34 -4.41
CA GLY A 60 8.40 -4.17 -3.54
C GLY A 60 8.43 -5.65 -3.95
N HIS A 61 7.91 -6.49 -3.06
CA HIS A 61 7.76 -7.93 -3.33
C HIS A 61 6.48 -8.22 -4.13
N ASP A 62 5.42 -7.47 -3.84
CA ASP A 62 4.09 -7.69 -4.39
C ASP A 62 3.30 -6.37 -4.47
N CYS A 63 2.23 -6.35 -5.25
CA CYS A 63 1.33 -5.20 -5.38
C CYS A 63 -0.11 -5.67 -5.50
N LEU A 64 -1.04 -4.86 -5.03
CA LEU A 64 -2.48 -5.07 -5.20
C LEU A 64 -3.12 -3.81 -5.78
N LEU A 65 -3.90 -3.97 -6.84
CA LEU A 65 -4.67 -2.90 -7.45
C LEU A 65 -6.05 -2.75 -6.79
N PHE A 66 -6.42 -1.51 -6.54
CA PHE A 66 -7.71 -1.13 -6.01
C PHE A 66 -8.44 -0.14 -6.93
N SER A 67 -9.74 -0.02 -6.77
CA SER A 67 -10.57 0.89 -7.58
C SER A 67 -10.30 2.38 -7.28
N SER A 68 -9.60 2.69 -6.20
CA SER A 68 -9.19 4.05 -5.83
C SER A 68 -8.09 4.01 -4.76
N GLY A 69 -7.29 5.09 -4.64
CA GLY A 69 -6.33 5.26 -3.55
C GLY A 69 -6.98 5.17 -2.16
N MET A 70 -8.20 5.69 -2.00
CA MET A 70 -8.95 5.52 -0.74
C MET A 70 -9.28 4.06 -0.45
N ALA A 71 -9.60 3.25 -1.45
CA ALA A 71 -9.84 1.81 -1.26
C ALA A 71 -8.54 1.10 -0.83
N ALA A 72 -7.41 1.45 -1.46
CA ALA A 72 -6.10 0.93 -1.08
C ALA A 72 -5.72 1.32 0.36
N ALA A 73 -5.83 2.61 0.70
CA ALA A 73 -5.56 3.10 2.05
C ALA A 73 -6.46 2.41 3.10
N ASN A 74 -7.77 2.34 2.84
CA ASN A 74 -8.71 1.69 3.75
C ASN A 74 -8.37 0.20 3.96
N ALA A 75 -7.91 -0.51 2.93
CA ALA A 75 -7.53 -1.92 3.05
C ALA A 75 -6.38 -2.12 4.05
N VAL A 76 -5.41 -1.19 4.09
CA VAL A 76 -4.31 -1.22 5.08
C VAL A 76 -4.85 -1.15 6.51
N PHE A 77 -5.78 -0.22 6.79
CA PHE A 77 -6.36 -0.09 8.13
C PHE A 77 -7.33 -1.23 8.47
N GLN A 78 -8.05 -1.77 7.49
CA GLN A 78 -8.96 -2.90 7.67
C GLN A 78 -8.24 -4.23 7.94
N ALA A 79 -6.95 -4.31 7.67
CA ALA A 79 -6.12 -5.45 8.07
C ALA A 79 -5.81 -5.47 9.58
N LEU A 80 -6.12 -4.39 10.30
CA LEU A 80 -5.97 -4.28 11.75
C LEU A 80 -7.21 -4.80 12.48
N LEU A 81 -7.09 -5.00 13.78
CA LEU A 81 -8.18 -5.45 14.64
C LEU A 81 -8.67 -4.32 15.56
N PRO A 82 -9.95 -4.34 15.99
CA PRO A 82 -10.43 -3.45 17.04
C PRO A 82 -9.53 -3.53 18.28
N GLY A 83 -9.11 -2.37 18.78
CA GLY A 83 -8.15 -2.24 19.88
C GLY A 83 -6.72 -2.00 19.46
N ASP A 84 -6.35 -2.29 18.19
CA ASP A 84 -5.02 -1.97 17.67
C ASP A 84 -4.79 -0.46 17.63
N HIS A 85 -3.54 -0.09 17.91
CA HIS A 85 -3.12 1.30 17.94
C HIS A 85 -2.41 1.69 16.64
N VAL A 86 -2.76 2.87 16.14
CA VAL A 86 -2.21 3.50 14.93
C VAL A 86 -1.72 4.90 15.25
N VAL A 87 -0.59 5.28 14.69
CA VAL A 87 -0.14 6.68 14.65
C VAL A 87 -0.28 7.19 13.22
N ALA A 88 -0.98 8.32 13.05
CA ALA A 88 -1.21 8.95 11.76
C ALA A 88 -0.86 10.45 11.83
N PRO A 89 -0.53 11.10 10.69
CA PRO A 89 -0.22 12.53 10.71
C PRO A 89 -1.44 13.39 11.04
N LYS A 90 -1.22 14.48 11.76
CA LYS A 90 -2.24 15.53 11.91
C LYS A 90 -2.61 16.13 10.56
N MET A 91 -1.59 16.38 9.73
CA MET A 91 -1.73 16.88 8.37
C MET A 91 -1.60 15.73 7.39
N MET A 92 -2.69 15.38 6.73
CA MET A 92 -2.79 14.28 5.77
C MET A 92 -3.99 14.50 4.86
N TYR A 93 -4.16 13.65 3.84
CA TYR A 93 -5.30 13.69 2.95
C TYR A 93 -6.62 13.68 3.74
N TRP A 94 -7.42 14.71 3.53
CA TRP A 94 -8.60 15.01 4.36
C TRP A 94 -9.63 13.88 4.37
N ALA A 95 -9.84 13.19 3.23
CA ALA A 95 -10.85 12.13 3.16
C ALA A 95 -10.44 10.90 3.97
N LEU A 96 -9.16 10.54 3.97
CA LEU A 96 -8.67 9.45 4.80
C LEU A 96 -8.74 9.82 6.28
N ARG A 97 -8.34 11.06 6.64
CA ARG A 97 -8.48 11.54 8.02
C ARG A 97 -9.92 11.51 8.50
N LYS A 98 -10.86 11.96 7.63
CA LYS A 98 -12.29 11.89 7.93
C LYS A 98 -12.76 10.45 8.13
N TRP A 99 -12.34 9.53 7.26
CA TRP A 99 -12.68 8.11 7.38
C TRP A 99 -12.13 7.50 8.69
N LEU A 100 -10.91 7.85 9.09
CA LEU A 100 -10.33 7.40 10.37
C LEU A 100 -11.19 7.87 11.56
N VAL A 101 -11.61 9.14 11.56
CA VAL A 101 -12.41 9.71 12.65
C VAL A 101 -13.83 9.17 12.68
N ASP A 102 -14.49 9.11 11.52
CA ASP A 102 -15.93 8.81 11.44
C ASP A 102 -16.22 7.31 11.42
N PHE A 103 -15.27 6.50 10.97
CA PHE A 103 -15.46 5.07 10.83
C PHE A 103 -14.45 4.24 11.65
N ALA A 104 -13.15 4.39 11.43
CA ALA A 104 -12.16 3.50 12.00
C ALA A 104 -12.08 3.58 13.53
N ILE A 105 -12.15 4.79 14.11
CA ILE A 105 -12.17 4.98 15.56
C ILE A 105 -13.46 4.41 16.17
N PRO A 106 -14.68 4.73 15.69
CA PRO A 106 -15.91 4.09 16.16
C PRO A 106 -15.93 2.56 16.00
N TRP A 107 -15.31 2.04 14.92
CA TRP A 107 -15.15 0.59 14.70
C TRP A 107 -14.23 -0.08 15.73
N GLY A 108 -13.35 0.71 16.37
CA GLY A 108 -12.54 0.24 17.48
C GLY A 108 -11.04 0.44 17.36
N LEU A 109 -10.54 1.04 16.26
CA LEU A 109 -9.12 1.40 16.18
C LEU A 109 -8.80 2.54 17.16
N ARG A 110 -7.61 2.51 17.71
CA ARG A 110 -7.07 3.60 18.54
C ARG A 110 -6.11 4.40 17.70
N VAL A 111 -6.50 5.62 17.29
CA VAL A 111 -5.72 6.45 16.40
C VAL A 111 -5.21 7.69 17.15
N ASP A 112 -3.88 7.82 17.26
CA ASP A 112 -3.24 9.04 17.71
C ASP A 112 -2.78 9.84 16.49
N PHE A 113 -3.23 11.11 16.41
CA PHE A 113 -2.78 12.03 15.38
C PHE A 113 -1.60 12.85 15.91
N ALA A 114 -0.42 12.67 15.30
CA ALA A 114 0.83 13.30 15.71
C ALA A 114 1.37 14.24 14.61
N ASP A 115 2.20 15.19 15.00
CA ASP A 115 2.98 15.99 14.05
C ASP A 115 4.25 15.22 13.68
N ILE A 116 4.11 14.31 12.71
CA ILE A 116 5.16 13.37 12.37
C ILE A 116 6.27 13.93 11.46
N GLN A 117 6.23 15.23 11.16
CA GLN A 117 7.41 15.93 10.61
C GLN A 117 8.50 16.06 11.69
N ASP A 118 8.08 16.21 12.95
CA ASP A 118 8.95 16.08 14.10
C ASP A 118 8.97 14.62 14.56
N LEU A 119 10.07 13.95 14.27
CA LEU A 119 10.27 12.54 14.61
C LEU A 119 10.23 12.30 16.12
N GLY A 120 10.57 13.29 16.95
CA GLY A 120 10.41 13.22 18.40
C GLY A 120 8.94 13.12 18.81
N THR A 121 8.05 13.82 18.09
CA THR A 121 6.59 13.70 18.28
C THR A 121 6.09 12.33 17.84
N LEU A 122 6.62 11.78 16.73
CA LEU A 122 6.30 10.41 16.29
C LEU A 122 6.71 9.41 17.38
N GLU A 123 7.97 9.47 17.85
CA GLU A 123 8.50 8.57 18.86
C GLU A 123 7.68 8.62 20.16
N ALA A 124 7.32 9.81 20.61
CA ALA A 124 6.50 10.02 21.81
C ALA A 124 5.07 9.45 21.67
N ALA A 125 4.53 9.37 20.45
CA ALA A 125 3.22 8.79 20.19
C ALA A 125 3.25 7.25 20.13
N MET A 126 4.42 6.64 19.98
CA MET A 126 4.54 5.19 19.88
C MET A 126 4.20 4.50 21.20
N ARG A 127 3.52 3.37 21.11
CA ARG A 127 3.18 2.48 22.23
C ARG A 127 3.79 1.11 21.96
N PRO A 128 5.02 0.82 22.47
CA PRO A 128 5.73 -0.42 22.19
C PRO A 128 4.85 -1.66 22.40
N GLY A 129 4.84 -2.56 21.41
CA GLY A 129 4.02 -3.77 21.39
C GLY A 129 2.50 -3.55 21.13
N ARG A 130 2.00 -2.33 21.23
CA ARG A 130 0.59 -1.97 20.97
C ARG A 130 0.38 -1.26 19.65
N THR A 131 1.28 -0.34 19.27
CA THR A 131 1.24 0.29 17.95
C THR A 131 1.48 -0.79 16.90
N LYS A 132 0.56 -0.91 15.94
CA LYS A 132 0.63 -1.87 14.86
C LYS A 132 0.97 -1.22 13.52
N LEU A 133 0.59 0.05 13.38
CA LEU A 133 0.77 0.78 12.14
C LEU A 133 1.17 2.23 12.42
N VAL A 134 2.17 2.70 11.72
CA VAL A 134 2.41 4.12 11.47
C VAL A 134 1.99 4.40 10.04
N TRP A 135 1.07 5.33 9.85
CA TRP A 135 0.72 5.87 8.54
C TRP A 135 1.48 7.16 8.31
N LEU A 136 2.16 7.26 7.20
CA LEU A 136 2.91 8.44 6.78
C LEU A 136 2.40 8.91 5.42
N GLU A 137 2.28 10.22 5.22
CA GLU A 137 2.05 10.83 3.91
C GLU A 137 3.19 11.81 3.65
N THR A 138 3.96 11.59 2.59
CA THR A 138 5.10 12.45 2.27
C THR A 138 5.41 12.44 0.77
N PRO A 139 5.41 13.64 0.11
CA PRO A 139 4.99 14.95 0.61
C PRO A 139 3.52 14.98 1.00
N ALA A 140 3.18 15.63 2.13
CA ALA A 140 1.81 15.67 2.63
C ALA A 140 0.99 16.80 1.98
N ASN A 141 -0.19 16.47 1.47
CA ASN A 141 -1.12 17.43 0.89
C ASN A 141 -1.95 18.12 2.01
N PRO A 142 -2.13 19.47 2.03
CA PRO A 142 -1.74 20.42 0.98
C PRO A 142 -0.42 21.16 1.25
N MET A 143 0.24 20.92 2.38
CA MET A 143 1.37 21.72 2.84
C MET A 143 2.73 21.29 2.24
N TRP A 144 2.77 20.18 1.51
CA TRP A 144 3.97 19.63 0.90
C TRP A 144 5.10 19.32 1.89
N THR A 145 4.72 19.00 3.10
CA THR A 145 5.66 18.70 4.17
C THR A 145 6.34 17.36 3.92
N ILE A 146 7.62 17.31 4.21
CA ILE A 146 8.48 16.14 3.99
C ILE A 146 8.84 15.52 5.34
N THR A 147 8.72 14.20 5.43
CA THR A 147 9.16 13.43 6.58
C THR A 147 10.25 12.45 6.15
N ASP A 148 11.28 12.26 6.97
CA ASP A 148 12.32 11.26 6.73
C ASP A 148 11.73 9.86 6.90
N ILE A 149 11.52 9.16 5.78
CA ILE A 149 10.92 7.83 5.73
C ILE A 149 11.78 6.80 6.48
N ARG A 150 13.11 6.88 6.32
CA ARG A 150 14.01 5.91 6.95
C ARG A 150 13.99 6.03 8.47
N ALA A 151 14.11 7.25 8.96
CA ALA A 151 14.05 7.49 10.40
C ALA A 151 12.67 7.13 10.98
N ALA A 152 11.58 7.40 10.25
CA ALA A 152 10.23 6.98 10.66
C ALA A 152 10.09 5.44 10.67
N ALA A 153 10.71 4.73 9.71
CA ALA A 153 10.73 3.27 9.67
C ALA A 153 11.48 2.69 10.87
N ASP A 154 12.65 3.26 11.21
CA ASP A 154 13.43 2.82 12.37
C ASP A 154 12.63 2.97 13.68
N ILE A 155 11.92 4.09 13.86
CA ILE A 155 11.05 4.33 15.02
C ILE A 155 9.89 3.32 15.04
N ALA A 156 9.21 3.13 13.91
CA ALA A 156 8.08 2.20 13.82
C ALA A 156 8.51 0.76 14.14
N HIS A 157 9.58 0.29 13.50
CA HIS A 157 10.10 -1.06 13.69
C HIS A 157 10.66 -1.28 15.10
N GLY A 158 11.31 -0.26 15.68
CA GLY A 158 11.80 -0.30 17.07
C GLY A 158 10.67 -0.52 18.09
N ALA A 159 9.44 -0.10 17.77
CA ALA A 159 8.26 -0.33 18.60
C ALA A 159 7.46 -1.60 18.19
N GLY A 160 7.90 -2.33 17.17
CA GLY A 160 7.22 -3.51 16.63
C GLY A 160 6.00 -3.19 15.74
N ALA A 161 5.94 -1.98 15.19
CA ALA A 161 4.90 -1.53 14.26
C ALA A 161 5.37 -1.62 12.81
N ARG A 162 4.41 -1.64 11.87
CA ARG A 162 4.64 -1.47 10.43
C ARG A 162 4.60 0.00 10.04
N LEU A 163 5.36 0.37 9.02
CA LEU A 163 5.27 1.67 8.37
C LEU A 163 4.57 1.55 7.02
N ALA A 164 3.45 2.24 6.85
CA ALA A 164 2.80 2.46 5.56
C ALA A 164 2.99 3.91 5.12
N VAL A 165 3.35 4.11 3.86
CA VAL A 165 3.61 5.43 3.29
C VAL A 165 2.69 5.68 2.11
N ASP A 166 1.90 6.74 2.18
CA ASP A 166 1.23 7.31 1.01
C ASP A 166 2.25 8.16 0.24
N SER A 167 2.64 7.70 -0.92
CA SER A 167 3.63 8.31 -1.81
C SER A 167 3.00 8.80 -3.12
N THR A 168 1.69 9.05 -3.12
CA THR A 168 0.91 9.44 -4.29
C THR A 168 1.53 10.62 -5.04
N ILE A 169 2.05 11.62 -4.31
CA ILE A 169 2.63 12.83 -4.92
C ILE A 169 4.02 12.55 -5.51
N ALA A 170 4.88 11.83 -4.78
CA ALA A 170 6.24 11.57 -5.21
C ALA A 170 6.31 10.52 -6.33
N THR A 171 5.45 9.53 -6.30
CA THR A 171 5.47 8.37 -7.17
C THR A 171 6.80 7.58 -7.09
N PRO A 172 6.90 6.35 -7.61
CA PRO A 172 8.16 5.58 -7.59
C PRO A 172 9.29 6.22 -8.42
N VAL A 173 8.99 7.27 -9.19
CA VAL A 173 9.99 8.00 -9.97
C VAL A 173 10.85 8.89 -9.08
N LEU A 174 10.24 9.56 -8.10
CA LEU A 174 10.95 10.52 -7.25
C LEU A 174 11.32 9.89 -5.89
N THR A 175 10.49 9.02 -5.35
CA THR A 175 10.74 8.37 -4.05
C THR A 175 10.20 6.95 -4.08
N ARG A 176 10.99 6.00 -3.58
CA ARG A 176 10.59 4.60 -3.41
C ARG A 176 10.62 4.24 -1.93
N PRO A 177 9.52 4.41 -1.19
CA PRO A 177 9.46 4.22 0.26
C PRO A 177 9.91 2.83 0.71
N ILE A 178 9.60 1.77 -0.05
CA ILE A 178 10.02 0.40 0.25
C ILE A 178 11.55 0.32 0.42
N THR A 179 12.31 0.96 -0.47
CA THR A 179 13.78 0.94 -0.40
C THR A 179 14.33 1.78 0.76
N LEU A 180 13.47 2.58 1.39
CA LEU A 180 13.80 3.40 2.55
C LEU A 180 13.32 2.78 3.87
N GLY A 181 12.74 1.57 3.84
CA GLY A 181 12.33 0.83 5.01
C GLY A 181 10.83 0.79 5.27
N ALA A 182 9.99 1.39 4.40
CA ALA A 182 8.54 1.21 4.52
C ALA A 182 8.14 -0.26 4.24
N ASP A 183 7.18 -0.76 5.01
CA ASP A 183 6.59 -2.09 4.81
C ASP A 183 5.52 -2.08 3.70
N LEU A 184 4.83 -0.97 3.56
CA LEU A 184 3.74 -0.75 2.59
C LEU A 184 3.88 0.62 1.95
N VAL A 185 3.54 0.70 0.67
CA VAL A 185 3.40 1.98 -0.04
C VAL A 185 2.05 2.03 -0.75
N VAL A 186 1.42 3.18 -0.72
CA VAL A 186 0.12 3.45 -1.34
C VAL A 186 0.24 4.64 -2.29
N HIS A 187 -0.50 4.56 -3.40
CA HIS A 187 -0.61 5.63 -4.40
C HIS A 187 -2.06 5.97 -4.71
#